data_a9358260a90ce98aa86b1ffd3d6da417
#
_entry.id   a9358260a90ce98aa86b1ffd3d6da417
#
_cell.length_a   1.000
_cell.length_b   1.000
_cell.length_c   1.000
_cell.angle_alpha   90.00
_cell.angle_beta   90.00
_cell.angle_gamma   90.00
#
_symmetry.space_group_name_H-M   'P 1'
#
loop_
_entity.id
_entity.type
_entity.pdbx_description
1 polymer ?
#
loop_
_entity_poly.entity_id
_entity_poly.type
_entity_poly.pdbx_seq_one_letter_code
_entity_poly.pdbx_strand_id
1 'polypeptide(L)'
;AFYMPTIALSNSAAYIILLKNNYDTIKAFPPIRTFGTIGFICAMLFVNFAGISEESLHFNFFGKAEFPSFQNNYMQFFVSAILGIILFIYTFTLPKCEIKKNNQKISIFDALGLKAFSLFKDRKMAIFFIFSMLLGVSLQITNGYANPFITTFKDIPDFSKTWGASNANAMISLSQVSETLCILLIPFFLKRFGIKNVMLMSMFAWVLRFGLFGFGNPTTGLWMIILSCIIYGMAFDFFNISGSLFVETNTNSKIRSSAQGLFMMMTNGFGAIIGSVTAGWAIDKFFTLKFT
;
A
#
# COMPACT_ATOMS: atom_id res chain seq x y z
N ALA A 1 6.80 -6.96 12.29
CA ALA A 1 7.77 -6.01 12.83
C ALA A 1 9.10 -6.04 12.05
N PHE A 2 9.70 -7.21 11.80
CA PHE A 2 11.02 -7.32 11.14
C PHE A 2 11.02 -7.08 9.63
N TYR A 3 9.91 -7.27 8.95
CA TYR A 3 9.81 -7.11 7.49
C TYR A 3 9.82 -5.64 7.04
N MET A 4 9.15 -4.74 7.75
CA MET A 4 9.05 -3.32 7.36
C MET A 4 10.41 -2.61 7.22
N PRO A 5 11.38 -2.79 8.13
CA PRO A 5 12.72 -2.21 7.96
C PRO A 5 13.46 -2.70 6.71
N THR A 6 13.20 -3.93 6.24
CA THR A 6 13.88 -4.46 5.04
C THR A 6 13.52 -3.70 3.77
N ILE A 7 12.31 -3.16 3.69
CA ILE A 7 11.87 -2.32 2.56
C ILE A 7 12.68 -1.02 2.52
N ALA A 8 12.86 -0.37 3.67
CA ALA A 8 13.66 0.84 3.76
C ALA A 8 15.15 0.57 3.45
N LEU A 9 15.68 -0.55 3.93
CA LEU A 9 17.05 -0.96 3.66
C LEU A 9 17.27 -1.30 2.18
N SER A 10 16.36 -2.00 1.53
CA SER A 10 16.44 -2.32 0.10
C SER A 10 16.40 -1.07 -0.77
N ASN A 11 15.53 -0.11 -0.44
CA ASN A 11 15.49 1.19 -1.13
C ASN A 11 16.81 1.95 -0.95
N SER A 12 17.34 1.98 0.27
CA SER A 12 18.61 2.65 0.58
C SER A 12 19.78 2.00 -0.17
N ALA A 13 19.83 0.67 -0.23
CA ALA A 13 20.82 -0.07 -1.00
C ALA A 13 20.73 0.23 -2.51
N ALA A 14 19.51 0.26 -3.06
CA ALA A 14 19.28 0.61 -4.46
C ALA A 14 19.78 2.02 -4.78
N TYR A 15 19.51 3.00 -3.92
CA TYR A 15 20.03 4.38 -4.09
C TYR A 15 21.56 4.42 -4.07
N ILE A 16 22.20 3.72 -3.14
CA ILE A 16 23.67 3.68 -3.05
C ILE A 16 24.27 3.07 -4.32
N ILE A 17 23.69 1.97 -4.82
CA ILE A 17 24.15 1.30 -6.03
C ILE A 17 23.99 2.20 -7.25
N LEU A 18 22.85 2.89 -7.39
CA LEU A 18 22.60 3.82 -8.49
C LEU A 18 23.59 4.99 -8.48
N LEU A 19 23.83 5.60 -7.32
CA LEU A 19 24.80 6.69 -7.16
C LEU A 19 26.22 6.24 -7.46
N LYS A 20 26.62 5.04 -7.01
CA LYS A 20 27.95 4.47 -7.28
C LYS A 20 28.20 4.25 -8.78
N ASN A 21 27.14 3.98 -9.55
CA ASN A 21 27.21 3.79 -10.99
C ASN A 21 26.86 5.06 -11.79
N ASN A 22 26.84 6.24 -11.17
CA ASN A 22 26.55 7.53 -11.77
C ASN A 22 25.18 7.64 -12.45
N TYR A 23 24.20 6.86 -12.02
CA TYR A 23 22.82 6.99 -12.49
C TYR A 23 22.08 8.09 -11.73
N ASP A 24 21.24 8.82 -12.45
CA ASP A 24 20.28 9.76 -11.84
C ASP A 24 19.21 8.97 -11.06
N THR A 25 19.28 9.03 -9.74
CA THR A 25 18.37 8.30 -8.85
C THR A 25 16.92 8.67 -9.04
N ILE A 26 16.63 9.94 -9.39
CA ILE A 26 15.26 10.42 -9.60
C ILE A 26 14.63 9.77 -10.83
N LYS A 27 15.42 9.54 -11.87
CA LYS A 27 14.96 8.92 -13.13
C LYS A 27 15.02 7.39 -13.08
N ALA A 28 16.06 6.82 -12.48
CA ALA A 28 16.33 5.39 -12.53
C ALA A 28 15.61 4.58 -11.44
N PHE A 29 15.33 5.15 -10.26
CA PHE A 29 14.71 4.43 -9.17
C PHE A 29 13.23 4.09 -9.40
N PRO A 30 12.37 4.99 -9.92
CA PRO A 30 10.95 4.69 -10.11
C PRO A 30 10.69 3.44 -10.97
N PRO A 31 11.32 3.25 -12.14
CA PRO A 31 11.15 2.02 -12.91
C PRO A 31 11.58 0.76 -12.14
N ILE A 32 12.64 0.83 -11.32
CA ILE A 32 13.07 -0.30 -10.49
C ILE A 32 12.01 -0.65 -9.46
N ARG A 33 11.42 0.36 -8.83
CA ARG A 33 10.35 0.17 -7.84
C ARG A 33 9.09 -0.48 -8.44
N THR A 34 8.76 -0.19 -9.70
CA THR A 34 7.58 -0.80 -10.36
C THR A 34 7.67 -2.32 -10.45
N PHE A 35 8.88 -2.92 -10.51
CA PHE A 35 9.03 -4.37 -10.45
C PHE A 35 8.50 -4.98 -9.14
N GLY A 36 8.60 -4.24 -8.03
CA GLY A 36 7.99 -4.67 -6.76
C GLY A 36 6.46 -4.75 -6.85
N THR A 37 5.84 -3.75 -7.47
CA THR A 37 4.37 -3.75 -7.68
C THR A 37 3.95 -4.85 -8.66
N ILE A 38 4.71 -5.09 -9.73
CA ILE A 38 4.46 -6.19 -10.67
C ILE A 38 4.53 -7.54 -9.94
N GLY A 39 5.57 -7.77 -9.13
CA GLY A 39 5.69 -8.99 -8.32
C GLY A 39 4.52 -9.18 -7.36
N PHE A 40 4.04 -8.11 -6.74
CA PHE A 40 2.86 -8.15 -5.87
C PHE A 40 1.59 -8.51 -6.65
N ILE A 41 1.37 -7.91 -7.83
CA ILE A 41 0.24 -8.25 -8.71
C ILE A 41 0.30 -9.73 -9.11
N CYS A 42 1.46 -10.22 -9.54
CA CYS A 42 1.65 -11.63 -9.90
C CYS A 42 1.32 -12.57 -8.73
N ALA A 43 1.79 -12.24 -7.51
CA ALA A 43 1.51 -13.04 -6.33
C ALA A 43 0.00 -13.04 -5.99
N MET A 44 -0.68 -11.88 -6.06
CA MET A 44 -2.12 -11.78 -5.84
C MET A 44 -2.92 -12.61 -6.85
N LEU A 45 -2.59 -12.51 -8.13
CA LEU A 45 -3.28 -13.26 -9.20
C LEU A 45 -3.00 -14.76 -9.07
N PHE A 46 -1.78 -15.14 -8.74
CA PHE A 46 -1.44 -16.54 -8.48
C PHE A 46 -2.30 -17.11 -7.35
N VAL A 47 -2.33 -16.47 -6.19
CA VAL A 47 -3.12 -16.92 -5.04
C VAL A 47 -4.62 -16.93 -5.35
N ASN A 48 -5.10 -16.01 -6.21
CA ASN A 48 -6.51 -15.93 -6.59
C ASN A 48 -6.94 -17.11 -7.50
N PHE A 49 -6.12 -17.43 -8.49
CA PHE A 49 -6.52 -18.38 -9.55
C PHE A 49 -5.96 -19.79 -9.35
N ALA A 50 -4.88 -19.96 -8.59
CA ALA A 50 -4.29 -21.28 -8.33
C ALA A 50 -4.94 -21.98 -7.15
N GLY A 51 -4.99 -23.31 -7.23
CA GLY A 51 -5.40 -24.22 -6.16
C GLY A 51 -4.83 -25.60 -6.39
N ILE A 52 -4.90 -26.46 -5.38
CA ILE A 52 -4.49 -27.86 -5.46
C ILE A 52 -5.72 -28.74 -5.43
N SER A 53 -5.83 -29.64 -6.42
CA SER A 53 -6.80 -30.72 -6.49
C SER A 53 -6.09 -31.98 -6.95
N GLU A 54 -6.40 -33.13 -6.35
CA GLU A 54 -5.81 -34.42 -6.68
C GLU A 54 -4.27 -34.40 -6.78
N GLU A 55 -3.59 -33.74 -5.82
CA GLU A 55 -2.13 -33.59 -5.73
C GLU A 55 -1.49 -32.80 -6.88
N SER A 56 -2.27 -32.17 -7.74
CA SER A 56 -1.75 -31.33 -8.83
C SER A 56 -2.18 -29.87 -8.70
N LEU A 57 -1.34 -28.96 -9.25
CA LEU A 57 -1.61 -27.54 -9.31
C LEU A 57 -2.53 -27.22 -10.48
N HIS A 58 -3.69 -26.66 -10.19
CA HIS A 58 -4.68 -26.26 -11.19
C HIS A 58 -4.89 -24.75 -11.18
N PHE A 59 -5.22 -24.19 -12.33
CA PHE A 59 -5.55 -22.78 -12.50
C PHE A 59 -6.98 -22.63 -13.03
N ASN A 60 -7.78 -21.80 -12.36
CA ASN A 60 -9.12 -21.47 -12.80
C ASN A 60 -9.27 -19.96 -12.98
N PHE A 61 -9.23 -19.49 -14.23
CA PHE A 61 -9.35 -18.08 -14.57
C PHE A 61 -10.81 -17.65 -14.77
N PHE A 62 -11.64 -18.53 -15.31
CA PHE A 62 -13.03 -18.25 -15.68
C PHE A 62 -13.91 -19.44 -15.34
N GLY A 63 -14.90 -19.23 -14.47
CA GLY A 63 -15.90 -20.25 -14.18
C GLY A 63 -16.02 -20.61 -12.71
N LYS A 64 -16.83 -21.63 -12.43
CA LYS A 64 -16.96 -22.22 -11.08
C LYS A 64 -15.68 -22.98 -10.78
N ALA A 65 -14.99 -22.61 -9.71
CA ALA A 65 -13.85 -23.36 -9.26
C ALA A 65 -14.32 -24.74 -8.77
N GLU A 66 -13.85 -25.81 -9.39
CA GLU A 66 -14.04 -27.19 -8.93
C GLU A 66 -13.20 -27.49 -7.69
N PHE A 67 -12.26 -26.62 -7.37
CA PHE A 67 -11.35 -26.71 -6.23
C PHE A 67 -11.23 -25.35 -5.50
N PRO A 68 -10.94 -25.34 -4.19
CA PRO A 68 -10.73 -24.12 -3.46
C PRO A 68 -9.41 -23.45 -3.88
N SER A 69 -9.47 -22.19 -4.37
CA SER A 69 -8.26 -21.40 -4.65
C SER A 69 -7.49 -21.10 -3.37
N PHE A 70 -6.19 -20.82 -3.49
CA PHE A 70 -5.33 -20.55 -2.36
C PHE A 70 -5.81 -19.35 -1.52
N GLN A 71 -6.47 -18.34 -2.11
CA GLN A 71 -7.04 -17.22 -1.37
C GLN A 71 -8.11 -17.62 -0.34
N ASN A 72 -8.77 -18.76 -0.54
CA ASN A 72 -9.83 -19.26 0.34
C ASN A 72 -9.33 -20.37 1.27
N ASN A 73 -8.02 -20.65 1.28
CA ASN A 73 -7.41 -21.74 2.02
C ASN A 73 -6.14 -21.24 2.73
N TYR A 74 -5.73 -21.96 3.79
CA TYR A 74 -4.47 -21.71 4.51
C TYR A 74 -3.21 -21.87 3.63
N MET A 75 -3.30 -22.50 2.47
CA MET A 75 -2.20 -22.66 1.53
C MET A 75 -1.59 -21.33 1.05
N GLN A 76 -2.32 -20.22 1.10
CA GLN A 76 -1.76 -18.89 0.84
C GLN A 76 -0.56 -18.54 1.75
N PHE A 77 -0.55 -19.05 2.99
CA PHE A 77 0.57 -18.83 3.92
C PHE A 77 1.81 -19.64 3.51
N PHE A 78 1.62 -20.87 2.98
CA PHE A 78 2.72 -21.64 2.42
C PHE A 78 3.33 -20.97 1.20
N VAL A 79 2.52 -20.44 0.30
CA VAL A 79 3.01 -19.65 -0.85
C VAL A 79 3.85 -18.47 -0.36
N SER A 80 3.35 -17.72 0.63
CA SER A 80 4.09 -16.61 1.23
C SER A 80 5.40 -17.06 1.87
N ALA A 81 5.41 -18.20 2.58
CA ALA A 81 6.60 -18.76 3.21
C ALA A 81 7.66 -19.16 2.18
N ILE A 82 7.25 -19.83 1.09
CA ILE A 82 8.16 -20.23 0.01
C ILE A 82 8.79 -19.00 -0.64
N LEU A 83 8.00 -17.97 -0.97
CA LEU A 83 8.51 -16.72 -1.51
C LEU A 83 9.45 -16.01 -0.54
N GLY A 84 9.17 -16.07 0.77
CA GLY A 84 10.06 -15.57 1.83
C GLY A 84 11.40 -16.28 1.87
N ILE A 85 11.42 -17.61 1.72
CA ILE A 85 12.66 -18.42 1.67
C ILE A 85 13.45 -18.07 0.40
N ILE A 86 12.81 -17.97 -0.74
CA ILE A 86 13.46 -17.56 -2.00
C ILE A 86 14.10 -16.17 -1.85
N LEU A 87 13.36 -15.22 -1.27
CA LEU A 87 13.87 -13.88 -1.00
C LEU A 87 15.07 -13.93 -0.05
N PHE A 88 15.01 -14.73 1.01
CA PHE A 88 16.12 -14.92 1.96
C PHE A 88 17.38 -15.42 1.23
N ILE A 89 17.27 -16.45 0.40
CA ILE A 89 18.38 -16.97 -0.39
C ILE A 89 18.91 -15.88 -1.34
N TYR A 90 18.00 -15.15 -2.00
CA TYR A 90 18.38 -14.08 -2.93
C TYR A 90 19.17 -12.95 -2.24
N THR A 91 18.91 -12.67 -0.95
CA THR A 91 19.66 -11.61 -0.24
C THR A 91 21.16 -11.86 -0.16
N PHE A 92 21.62 -13.09 -0.23
CA PHE A 92 23.05 -13.42 -0.26
C PHE A 92 23.74 -13.03 -1.58
N THR A 93 22.99 -12.82 -2.65
CA THR A 93 23.50 -12.37 -3.95
C THR A 93 23.65 -10.86 -4.06
N LEU A 94 23.09 -10.11 -3.09
CA LEU A 94 23.13 -8.65 -3.11
C LEU A 94 24.56 -8.12 -2.92
N PRO A 95 24.95 -7.05 -3.64
CA PRO A 95 26.27 -6.46 -3.50
C PRO A 95 26.46 -5.88 -2.09
N LYS A 96 27.67 -6.01 -1.56
CA LYS A 96 28.03 -5.45 -0.26
C LYS A 96 27.98 -3.92 -0.31
N CYS A 97 27.16 -3.32 0.55
CA CYS A 97 27.13 -1.87 0.74
C CYS A 97 28.12 -1.48 1.84
N GLU A 98 28.92 -0.45 1.57
CA GLU A 98 29.86 0.10 2.56
C GLU A 98 29.10 0.82 3.67
N ILE A 99 29.29 0.34 4.91
CA ILE A 99 28.72 0.98 6.09
C ILE A 99 29.65 2.14 6.48
N LYS A 100 29.22 3.38 6.25
CA LYS A 100 29.89 4.56 6.80
C LYS A 100 29.68 4.57 8.31
N LYS A 101 30.68 4.11 9.08
CA LYS A 101 30.70 4.25 10.53
C LYS A 101 30.81 5.74 10.86
N ASN A 102 29.72 6.37 11.24
CA ASN A 102 29.74 7.72 11.77
C ASN A 102 30.18 7.63 13.24
N ASN A 103 31.41 8.02 13.55
CA ASN A 103 31.96 7.98 14.92
C ASN A 103 31.40 9.09 15.84
N GLN A 104 30.43 9.87 15.40
CA GLN A 104 29.74 10.84 16.26
C GLN A 104 28.81 10.10 17.22
N LYS A 105 28.93 10.38 18.51
CA LYS A 105 27.98 9.95 19.54
C LYS A 105 26.62 10.57 19.22
N ILE A 106 25.79 9.85 18.49
CA ILE A 106 24.43 10.26 18.20
C ILE A 106 23.61 10.04 19.49
N SER A 107 22.96 11.10 19.98
CA SER A 107 22.02 10.96 21.11
C SER A 107 20.95 9.94 20.75
N ILE A 108 20.48 9.15 21.72
CA ILE A 108 19.37 8.20 21.53
C ILE A 108 18.12 8.93 20.95
N PHE A 109 17.86 10.14 21.38
CA PHE A 109 16.81 11.00 20.85
C PHE A 109 17.00 11.33 19.36
N ASP A 110 18.23 11.54 18.93
CA ASP A 110 18.56 11.78 17.52
C ASP A 110 18.48 10.51 16.70
N ALA A 111 18.93 9.39 17.25
CA ALA A 111 18.86 8.07 16.61
C ALA A 111 17.41 7.61 16.41
N LEU A 112 16.53 7.91 17.36
CA LEU A 112 15.09 7.62 17.27
C LEU A 112 14.32 8.65 16.44
N GLY A 113 14.97 9.72 15.97
CA GLY A 113 14.31 10.74 15.14
C GLY A 113 13.30 11.63 15.90
N LEU A 114 13.33 11.60 17.24
CA LEU A 114 12.35 12.31 18.08
C LEU A 114 12.41 13.84 17.92
N LYS A 115 13.51 14.39 17.41
CA LYS A 115 13.61 15.81 17.04
C LYS A 115 12.57 16.24 16.00
N ALA A 116 12.09 15.32 15.17
CA ALA A 116 11.05 15.64 14.18
C ALA A 116 9.71 16.04 14.82
N PHE A 117 9.42 15.60 16.06
CA PHE A 117 8.22 16.03 16.77
C PHE A 117 8.21 17.53 17.07
N SER A 118 9.37 18.21 17.06
CA SER A 118 9.41 19.67 17.15
C SER A 118 8.69 20.37 15.99
N LEU A 119 8.52 19.70 14.85
CA LEU A 119 7.78 20.21 13.69
C LEU A 119 6.29 20.43 13.96
N PHE A 120 5.72 19.79 14.99
CA PHE A 120 4.34 20.07 15.42
C PHE A 120 4.17 21.49 16.00
N LYS A 121 5.26 22.19 16.34
CA LYS A 121 5.21 23.59 16.73
C LYS A 121 4.91 24.53 15.56
N ASP A 122 5.26 24.12 14.34
CA ASP A 122 4.85 24.83 13.13
C ASP A 122 3.43 24.40 12.74
N ARG A 123 2.49 25.36 12.74
CA ARG A 123 1.08 25.12 12.39
C ARG A 123 0.89 24.42 11.04
N LYS A 124 1.70 24.80 10.04
CA LYS A 124 1.62 24.23 8.68
C LYS A 124 2.00 22.74 8.69
N MET A 125 3.09 22.41 9.39
CA MET A 125 3.58 21.05 9.51
C MET A 125 2.66 20.19 10.40
N ALA A 126 2.14 20.75 11.50
CA ALA A 126 1.19 20.05 12.36
C ALA A 126 -0.08 19.66 11.61
N ILE A 127 -0.68 20.58 10.87
CA ILE A 127 -1.86 20.30 10.03
C ILE A 127 -1.53 19.21 9.01
N PHE A 128 -0.39 19.30 8.33
CA PHE A 128 0.04 18.30 7.36
C PHE A 128 0.16 16.89 8.00
N PHE A 129 0.78 16.76 9.17
CA PHE A 129 0.93 15.48 9.85
C PHE A 129 -0.41 14.91 10.34
N ILE A 130 -1.35 15.75 10.80
CA ILE A 130 -2.69 15.32 11.17
C ILE A 130 -3.43 14.78 9.96
N PHE A 131 -3.41 15.49 8.83
CA PHE A 131 -4.02 15.00 7.59
C PHE A 131 -3.35 13.73 7.07
N SER A 132 -2.04 13.61 7.21
CA SER A 132 -1.30 12.39 6.87
C SER A 132 -1.76 11.20 7.72
N MET A 133 -2.03 11.41 8.99
CA MET A 133 -2.58 10.39 9.89
C MET A 133 -3.99 9.97 9.46
N LEU A 134 -4.88 10.94 9.17
CA LEU A 134 -6.25 10.65 8.71
C LEU A 134 -6.26 9.89 7.37
N LEU A 135 -5.34 10.24 6.48
CA LEU A 135 -5.17 9.48 5.23
C LEU A 135 -4.66 8.07 5.51
N GLY A 136 -3.77 7.90 6.49
CA GLY A 136 -3.33 6.58 6.95
C GLY A 136 -4.47 5.73 7.50
N VAL A 137 -5.47 6.35 8.17
CA VAL A 137 -6.73 5.67 8.57
C VAL A 137 -7.45 5.13 7.33
N SER A 138 -7.65 5.97 6.31
CA SER A 138 -8.31 5.58 5.05
C SER A 138 -7.56 4.46 4.34
N LEU A 139 -6.24 4.54 4.28
CA LEU A 139 -5.38 3.50 3.71
C LEU A 139 -5.53 2.18 4.44
N GLN A 140 -5.53 2.20 5.77
CA GLN A 140 -5.64 1.00 6.58
C GLN A 140 -7.02 0.34 6.45
N ILE A 141 -8.10 1.13 6.42
CA ILE A 141 -9.46 0.63 6.16
C ILE A 141 -9.50 -0.08 4.81
N THR A 142 -8.94 0.53 3.76
CA THR A 142 -8.86 -0.11 2.44
C THR A 142 -8.07 -1.43 2.48
N ASN A 143 -6.87 -1.41 3.06
CA ASN A 143 -6.00 -2.59 3.08
C ASN A 143 -6.57 -3.73 3.92
N GLY A 144 -7.25 -3.42 5.01
CA GLY A 144 -7.84 -4.42 5.90
C GLY A 144 -9.20 -4.95 5.45
N TYR A 145 -10.02 -4.11 4.82
CA TYR A 145 -11.43 -4.43 4.63
C TYR A 145 -11.90 -4.45 3.17
N ALA A 146 -11.12 -4.00 2.19
CA ALA A 146 -11.57 -4.04 0.79
C ALA A 146 -11.78 -5.47 0.28
N ASN A 147 -10.88 -6.40 0.58
CA ASN A 147 -11.02 -7.80 0.20
C ASN A 147 -12.18 -8.48 0.96
N PRO A 148 -12.25 -8.45 2.30
CA PRO A 148 -13.40 -8.94 3.05
C PRO A 148 -14.73 -8.39 2.54
N PHE A 149 -14.83 -7.08 2.29
CA PHE A 149 -16.04 -6.45 1.77
C PHE A 149 -16.51 -7.07 0.45
N ILE A 150 -15.62 -7.27 -0.51
CA ILE A 150 -15.98 -7.91 -1.79
C ILE A 150 -16.35 -9.38 -1.56
N THR A 151 -15.67 -10.05 -0.63
CA THR A 151 -15.90 -11.48 -0.36
C THR A 151 -17.23 -11.72 0.34
N THR A 152 -17.73 -10.80 1.19
CA THR A 152 -19.03 -10.93 1.87
C THR A 152 -20.21 -11.01 0.90
N PHE A 153 -20.07 -10.52 -0.32
CA PHE A 153 -21.09 -10.72 -1.35
C PHE A 153 -21.35 -12.21 -1.70
N LYS A 154 -20.42 -13.13 -1.37
CA LYS A 154 -20.65 -14.58 -1.53
C LYS A 154 -21.75 -15.11 -0.61
N ASP A 155 -21.94 -14.46 0.54
CA ASP A 155 -22.94 -14.87 1.54
C ASP A 155 -24.37 -14.44 1.16
N ILE A 156 -24.48 -13.57 0.14
CA ILE A 156 -25.75 -13.09 -0.39
C ILE A 156 -26.16 -13.96 -1.58
N PRO A 157 -27.33 -14.65 -1.55
CA PRO A 157 -27.75 -15.60 -2.59
C PRO A 157 -27.70 -15.01 -4.02
N ASP A 158 -28.13 -13.75 -4.20
CA ASP A 158 -28.19 -13.07 -5.50
C ASP A 158 -26.80 -12.80 -6.07
N PHE A 159 -25.77 -12.71 -5.23
CA PHE A 159 -24.41 -12.33 -5.63
C PHE A 159 -23.41 -13.47 -5.52
N SER A 160 -23.76 -14.57 -4.83
CA SER A 160 -22.86 -15.67 -4.49
C SER A 160 -22.15 -16.31 -5.70
N LYS A 161 -22.80 -16.32 -6.86
CA LYS A 161 -22.30 -16.94 -8.10
C LYS A 161 -21.63 -15.93 -9.05
N THR A 162 -21.48 -14.67 -8.65
CA THR A 162 -20.88 -13.65 -9.50
C THR A 162 -19.37 -13.80 -9.54
N TRP A 163 -18.78 -13.48 -10.70
CA TRP A 163 -17.32 -13.51 -10.86
C TRP A 163 -16.64 -12.53 -9.89
N GLY A 164 -17.21 -11.33 -9.69
CA GLY A 164 -16.65 -10.31 -8.79
C GLY A 164 -16.54 -10.78 -7.35
N ALA A 165 -17.59 -11.38 -6.79
CA ALA A 165 -17.57 -11.94 -5.44
C ALA A 165 -16.56 -13.08 -5.29
N SER A 166 -16.42 -13.92 -6.32
CA SER A 166 -15.51 -15.08 -6.29
C SER A 166 -14.03 -14.71 -6.45
N ASN A 167 -13.73 -13.57 -7.09
CA ASN A 167 -12.38 -13.17 -7.48
C ASN A 167 -11.96 -11.82 -6.87
N ALA A 168 -12.16 -11.65 -5.56
CA ALA A 168 -11.85 -10.40 -4.85
C ALA A 168 -10.38 -9.94 -5.03
N ASN A 169 -9.41 -10.86 -4.95
CA ASN A 169 -8.00 -10.53 -5.15
C ASN A 169 -7.70 -10.05 -6.58
N ALA A 170 -8.35 -10.64 -7.60
CA ALA A 170 -8.21 -10.17 -8.98
C ALA A 170 -8.75 -8.76 -9.16
N MET A 171 -9.87 -8.42 -8.51
CA MET A 171 -10.39 -7.06 -8.52
C MET A 171 -9.46 -6.08 -7.81
N ILE A 172 -8.91 -6.46 -6.65
CA ILE A 172 -7.97 -5.61 -5.91
C ILE A 172 -6.64 -5.46 -6.65
N SER A 173 -6.19 -6.47 -7.40
CA SER A 173 -4.98 -6.36 -8.22
C SER A 173 -5.06 -5.22 -9.24
N LEU A 174 -6.28 -4.88 -9.70
CA LEU A 174 -6.50 -3.70 -10.55
C LEU A 174 -6.11 -2.38 -9.85
N SER A 175 -6.26 -2.31 -8.53
CA SER A 175 -5.77 -1.16 -7.75
C SER A 175 -4.26 -1.02 -7.82
N GLN A 176 -3.53 -2.13 -7.86
CA GLN A 176 -2.07 -2.14 -7.97
C GLN A 176 -1.59 -1.75 -9.38
N VAL A 177 -2.33 -2.17 -10.41
CA VAL A 177 -2.09 -1.70 -11.79
C VAL A 177 -2.28 -0.19 -11.86
N SER A 178 -3.36 0.33 -11.30
CA SER A 178 -3.62 1.76 -11.21
C SER A 178 -2.53 2.51 -10.46
N GLU A 179 -2.06 1.98 -9.33
CA GLU A 179 -0.94 2.53 -8.56
C GLU A 179 0.29 2.70 -9.45
N THR A 180 0.67 1.65 -10.19
CA THR A 180 1.82 1.70 -11.10
C THR A 180 1.69 2.81 -12.16
N LEU A 181 0.51 2.93 -12.76
CA LEU A 181 0.25 3.97 -13.77
C LEU A 181 0.25 5.37 -13.15
N CYS A 182 -0.34 5.53 -11.97
CA CYS A 182 -0.38 6.81 -11.27
C CYS A 182 1.01 7.29 -10.87
N ILE A 183 1.90 6.41 -10.40
CA ILE A 183 3.30 6.76 -10.10
C ILE A 183 3.98 7.39 -11.33
N LEU A 184 3.77 6.83 -12.53
CA LEU A 184 4.34 7.36 -13.76
C LEU A 184 3.75 8.72 -14.17
N LEU A 185 2.50 8.98 -13.80
CA LEU A 185 1.80 10.24 -14.11
C LEU A 185 2.09 11.37 -13.10
N ILE A 186 2.56 11.06 -11.90
CA ILE A 186 2.80 12.05 -10.83
C ILE A 186 3.69 13.22 -11.30
N PRO A 187 4.81 13.06 -12.01
CA PRO A 187 5.63 14.19 -12.44
C PRO A 187 4.87 15.18 -13.31
N PHE A 188 3.96 14.69 -14.15
CA PHE A 188 3.10 15.55 -14.96
C PHE A 188 2.14 16.36 -14.09
N PHE A 189 1.44 15.72 -13.15
CA PHE A 189 0.49 16.38 -12.26
C PHE A 189 1.17 17.38 -11.33
N LEU A 190 2.33 17.03 -10.77
CA LEU A 190 3.11 17.93 -9.92
C LEU A 190 3.56 19.17 -10.66
N LYS A 191 4.03 19.01 -11.90
CA LYS A 191 4.47 20.15 -12.74
C LYS A 191 3.29 21.06 -13.11
N ARG A 192 2.12 20.48 -13.37
CA ARG A 192 0.93 21.22 -13.84
C ARG A 192 0.18 21.89 -12.70
N PHE A 193 -0.02 21.21 -11.58
CA PHE A 193 -0.93 21.61 -10.51
C PHE A 193 -0.23 21.97 -9.19
N GLY A 194 1.03 21.58 -9.05
CA GLY A 194 1.81 21.78 -7.81
C GLY A 194 1.42 20.82 -6.69
N ILE A 195 2.27 20.77 -5.67
CA ILE A 195 2.17 19.81 -4.53
C ILE A 195 0.82 19.90 -3.82
N LYS A 196 0.35 21.11 -3.49
CA LYS A 196 -0.90 21.32 -2.75
C LYS A 196 -2.12 20.72 -3.48
N ASN A 197 -2.28 21.05 -4.75
CA ASN A 197 -3.45 20.62 -5.50
C ASN A 197 -3.43 19.11 -5.78
N VAL A 198 -2.24 18.52 -5.99
CA VAL A 198 -2.09 17.08 -6.15
C VAL A 198 -2.46 16.34 -4.86
N MET A 199 -2.09 16.86 -3.68
CA MET A 199 -2.55 16.33 -2.39
C MET A 199 -4.08 16.44 -2.22
N LEU A 200 -4.69 17.57 -2.63
CA LEU A 200 -6.15 17.73 -2.57
C LEU A 200 -6.87 16.77 -3.52
N MET A 201 -6.32 16.54 -4.73
CA MET A 201 -6.85 15.54 -5.67
C MET A 201 -6.83 14.14 -5.06
N SER A 202 -5.76 13.77 -4.36
CA SER A 202 -5.69 12.51 -3.63
C SER A 202 -6.78 12.39 -2.56
N MET A 203 -6.96 13.43 -1.75
CA MET A 203 -7.98 13.42 -0.69
C MET A 203 -9.38 13.27 -1.28
N PHE A 204 -9.68 13.94 -2.39
CA PHE A 204 -10.93 13.79 -3.10
C PHE A 204 -11.09 12.39 -3.71
N ALA A 205 -10.01 11.82 -4.24
CA ALA A 205 -10.01 10.45 -4.74
C ALA A 205 -10.35 9.42 -3.65
N TRP A 206 -9.93 9.63 -2.38
CA TRP A 206 -10.35 8.79 -1.26
C TRP A 206 -11.87 8.86 -1.01
N VAL A 207 -12.45 10.05 -1.06
CA VAL A 207 -13.92 10.22 -0.91
C VAL A 207 -14.65 9.47 -2.03
N LEU A 208 -14.23 9.65 -3.28
CA LEU A 208 -14.81 8.93 -4.43
C LEU A 208 -14.64 7.41 -4.28
N ARG A 209 -13.47 6.94 -3.87
CA ARG A 209 -13.19 5.52 -3.69
C ARG A 209 -14.19 4.87 -2.72
N PHE A 210 -14.33 5.42 -1.52
CA PHE A 210 -15.25 4.87 -0.54
C PHE A 210 -16.72 5.01 -0.94
N GLY A 211 -17.10 6.12 -1.58
CA GLY A 211 -18.43 6.30 -2.13
C GLY A 211 -18.76 5.22 -3.18
N LEU A 212 -17.86 4.98 -4.11
CA LEU A 212 -18.02 3.95 -5.15
C LEU A 212 -18.07 2.52 -4.57
N PHE A 213 -17.28 2.23 -3.52
CA PHE A 213 -17.41 0.97 -2.81
C PHE A 213 -18.75 0.83 -2.09
N GLY A 214 -19.22 1.91 -1.43
CA GLY A 214 -20.47 1.89 -0.67
C GLY A 214 -21.73 1.69 -1.52
N PHE A 215 -21.73 2.17 -2.77
CA PHE A 215 -22.82 2.01 -3.72
C PHE A 215 -22.63 0.85 -4.71
N GLY A 216 -21.42 0.29 -4.77
CA GLY A 216 -21.07 -0.81 -5.68
C GLY A 216 -21.66 -2.15 -5.24
N ASN A 217 -21.95 -3.00 -6.21
CA ASN A 217 -22.30 -4.40 -6.01
C ASN A 217 -21.69 -5.25 -7.14
N PRO A 218 -21.56 -6.58 -6.98
CA PRO A 218 -20.87 -7.43 -7.97
C PRO A 218 -21.70 -7.77 -9.22
N THR A 219 -22.84 -7.11 -9.43
CA THR A 219 -23.69 -7.25 -10.62
C THR A 219 -23.78 -5.94 -11.38
N THR A 220 -24.88 -5.21 -11.27
CA THR A 220 -25.12 -3.94 -11.95
C THR A 220 -24.18 -2.82 -11.52
N GLY A 221 -23.69 -2.86 -10.26
CA GLY A 221 -22.75 -1.92 -9.68
C GLY A 221 -21.28 -2.34 -9.76
N LEU A 222 -20.94 -3.40 -10.49
CA LEU A 222 -19.56 -3.89 -10.62
C LEU A 222 -18.62 -2.81 -11.17
N TRP A 223 -19.08 -2.00 -12.10
CA TRP A 223 -18.31 -0.88 -12.65
C TRP A 223 -17.90 0.14 -11.57
N MET A 224 -18.70 0.34 -10.53
CA MET A 224 -18.35 1.22 -9.40
C MET A 224 -17.20 0.66 -8.59
N ILE A 225 -17.22 -0.65 -8.30
CA ILE A 225 -16.13 -1.33 -7.61
C ILE A 225 -14.84 -1.28 -8.45
N ILE A 226 -14.94 -1.55 -9.76
CA ILE A 226 -13.80 -1.46 -10.68
C ILE A 226 -13.25 -0.02 -10.73
N LEU A 227 -14.12 0.97 -10.89
CA LEU A 227 -13.70 2.37 -10.91
C LEU A 227 -13.05 2.80 -9.59
N SER A 228 -13.57 2.33 -8.46
CA SER A 228 -12.96 2.52 -7.15
C SER A 228 -11.54 1.94 -7.09
N CYS A 229 -11.32 0.75 -7.65
CA CYS A 229 -10.00 0.16 -7.76
C CYS A 229 -9.04 0.98 -8.64
N ILE A 230 -9.55 1.54 -9.75
CA ILE A 230 -8.76 2.41 -10.63
C ILE A 230 -8.39 3.74 -9.93
N ILE A 231 -9.31 4.33 -9.18
CA ILE A 231 -9.07 5.59 -8.46
C ILE A 231 -8.05 5.42 -7.32
N TYR A 232 -7.82 4.19 -6.84
CA TYR A 232 -6.90 3.92 -5.74
C TYR A 232 -5.49 4.45 -5.96
N GLY A 233 -4.92 4.28 -7.15
CA GLY A 233 -3.57 4.78 -7.45
C GLY A 233 -3.47 6.29 -7.25
N MET A 234 -4.47 7.06 -7.73
CA MET A 234 -4.52 8.51 -7.48
C MET A 234 -4.73 8.82 -6.00
N ALA A 235 -5.58 8.07 -5.31
CA ALA A 235 -5.86 8.29 -3.90
C ALA A 235 -4.62 8.07 -3.02
N PHE A 236 -3.83 7.06 -3.28
CA PHE A 236 -2.66 6.70 -2.47
C PHE A 236 -1.39 7.44 -2.90
N ASP A 237 -0.98 7.29 -4.16
CA ASP A 237 0.34 7.75 -4.60
C ASP A 237 0.46 9.26 -4.69
N PHE A 238 -0.60 9.95 -5.12
CA PHE A 238 -0.58 11.40 -5.22
C PHE A 238 -0.32 12.03 -3.85
N PHE A 239 -0.88 11.49 -2.76
CA PHE A 239 -0.57 11.99 -1.43
C PHE A 239 0.81 11.53 -0.95
N ASN A 240 1.13 10.27 -1.11
CA ASN A 240 2.36 9.70 -0.57
C ASN A 240 3.61 10.40 -1.15
N ILE A 241 3.64 10.58 -2.46
CA ILE A 241 4.78 11.21 -3.15
C ILE A 241 4.75 12.74 -2.95
N SER A 242 3.59 13.39 -3.09
CA SER A 242 3.48 14.83 -2.84
C SER A 242 3.74 15.20 -1.38
N GLY A 243 3.31 14.36 -0.44
CA GLY A 243 3.57 14.54 0.98
C GLY A 243 5.05 14.39 1.32
N SER A 244 5.71 13.41 0.75
CA SER A 244 7.17 13.25 0.87
C SER A 244 7.90 14.48 0.33
N LEU A 245 7.52 14.98 -0.85
CA LEU A 245 8.08 16.21 -1.43
C LEU A 245 7.76 17.44 -0.59
N PHE A 246 6.57 17.53 0.01
CA PHE A 246 6.22 18.61 0.91
C PHE A 246 7.12 18.64 2.13
N VAL A 247 7.38 17.48 2.75
CA VAL A 247 8.35 17.36 3.87
C VAL A 247 9.74 17.76 3.40
N GLU A 248 10.19 17.25 2.24
CA GLU A 248 11.51 17.55 1.67
C GLU A 248 11.75 19.05 1.51
N THR A 249 10.75 19.79 1.01
CA THR A 249 10.84 21.22 0.68
C THR A 249 10.61 22.13 1.88
N ASN A 250 9.91 21.67 2.92
CA ASN A 250 9.54 22.49 4.08
C ASN A 250 10.35 22.15 5.35
N THR A 251 11.33 21.24 5.27
CA THR A 251 12.16 20.90 6.43
C THR A 251 13.64 21.18 6.21
N ASN A 252 14.33 21.50 7.30
CA ASN A 252 15.77 21.72 7.26
C ASN A 252 16.50 20.38 7.00
N SER A 253 17.59 20.42 6.24
CA SER A 253 18.40 19.26 5.88
C SER A 253 18.83 18.39 7.08
N LYS A 254 19.08 19.01 8.25
CA LYS A 254 19.50 18.32 9.47
C LYS A 254 18.44 17.37 10.05
N ILE A 255 17.15 17.69 9.89
CA ILE A 255 16.03 16.91 10.46
C ILE A 255 15.15 16.26 9.39
N ARG A 256 15.49 16.43 8.12
CA ARG A 256 14.68 15.98 6.96
C ARG A 256 14.41 14.49 7.00
N SER A 257 15.43 13.65 7.22
CA SER A 257 15.26 12.20 7.33
C SER A 257 14.32 11.82 8.48
N SER A 258 14.46 12.46 9.64
CA SER A 258 13.58 12.25 10.78
C SER A 258 12.15 12.73 10.51
N ALA A 259 11.98 13.80 9.73
CA ALA A 259 10.68 14.32 9.33
C ALA A 259 9.97 13.36 8.33
N GLN A 260 10.72 12.75 7.41
CA GLN A 260 10.20 11.68 6.55
C GLN A 260 9.79 10.45 7.37
N GLY A 261 10.60 10.08 8.37
CA GLY A 261 10.25 9.01 9.32
C GLY A 261 8.97 9.33 10.11
N LEU A 262 8.80 10.59 10.56
CA LEU A 262 7.58 11.04 11.23
C LEU A 262 6.38 10.99 10.28
N PHE A 263 6.51 11.40 9.03
CA PHE A 263 5.45 11.29 8.03
C PHE A 263 4.99 9.83 7.86
N MET A 264 5.94 8.89 7.72
CA MET A 264 5.64 7.46 7.63
C MET A 264 5.01 6.91 8.92
N MET A 265 5.43 7.40 10.08
CA MET A 265 4.87 7.00 11.36
C MET A 265 3.43 7.51 11.53
N MET A 266 3.13 8.73 11.07
CA MET A 266 1.77 9.27 11.09
C MET A 266 0.84 8.49 10.16
N THR A 267 1.28 8.15 8.95
CA THR A 267 0.47 7.39 7.97
C THR A 267 0.37 5.91 8.34
N ASN A 268 1.49 5.19 8.37
CA ASN A 268 1.52 3.73 8.49
C ASN A 268 1.61 3.23 9.95
N GLY A 269 1.83 4.13 10.91
CA GLY A 269 1.84 3.82 12.34
C GLY A 269 0.51 4.24 12.99
N PHE A 270 0.41 5.49 13.41
CA PHE A 270 -0.78 5.99 14.12
C PHE A 270 -2.05 5.90 13.28
N GLY A 271 -1.99 6.27 11.99
CA GLY A 271 -3.13 6.13 11.07
C GLY A 271 -3.60 4.69 10.96
N ALA A 272 -2.67 3.74 10.82
CA ALA A 272 -3.01 2.32 10.72
C ALA A 272 -3.64 1.77 12.02
N ILE A 273 -3.12 2.13 13.19
CA ILE A 273 -3.67 1.72 14.48
C ILE A 273 -5.09 2.26 14.64
N ILE A 274 -5.28 3.56 14.46
CA ILE A 274 -6.60 4.21 14.59
C ILE A 274 -7.58 3.61 13.57
N GLY A 275 -7.14 3.44 12.31
CA GLY A 275 -7.96 2.87 11.25
C GLY A 275 -8.42 1.45 11.54
N SER A 276 -7.52 0.58 12.01
CA SER A 276 -7.87 -0.80 12.38
C SER A 276 -8.84 -0.87 13.55
N VAL A 277 -8.58 -0.11 14.63
CA VAL A 277 -9.41 -0.13 15.83
C VAL A 277 -10.79 0.45 15.57
N THR A 278 -10.86 1.60 14.89
CA THR A 278 -12.15 2.26 14.62
C THR A 278 -13.00 1.48 13.62
N ALA A 279 -12.38 0.92 12.58
CA ALA A 279 -13.11 0.10 11.61
C ALA A 279 -13.60 -1.21 12.23
N GLY A 280 -12.77 -1.91 13.00
CA GLY A 280 -13.18 -3.12 13.72
C GLY A 280 -14.35 -2.84 14.65
N TRP A 281 -14.23 -1.80 15.49
CA TRP A 281 -15.32 -1.39 16.40
C TRP A 281 -16.63 -1.04 15.65
N ALA A 282 -16.53 -0.31 14.55
CA ALA A 282 -17.71 0.06 13.76
C ALA A 282 -18.38 -1.17 13.13
N ILE A 283 -17.60 -2.10 12.60
CA ILE A 283 -18.12 -3.35 12.01
C ILE A 283 -18.79 -4.17 13.08
N ASP A 284 -18.14 -4.42 14.21
CA ASP A 284 -18.70 -5.22 15.31
C ASP A 284 -19.99 -4.62 15.84
N LYS A 285 -20.02 -3.29 16.06
CA LYS A 285 -21.17 -2.64 16.66
C LYS A 285 -22.37 -2.46 15.72
N PHE A 286 -22.14 -2.18 14.44
CA PHE A 286 -23.21 -1.78 13.52
C PHE A 286 -23.59 -2.84 12.51
N PHE A 287 -22.68 -3.79 12.22
CA PHE A 287 -22.88 -4.76 11.16
C PHE A 287 -23.00 -6.19 11.64
N THR A 288 -22.27 -6.63 12.67
CA THR A 288 -22.33 -8.00 13.18
C THR A 288 -23.68 -8.31 13.83
N LEU A 289 -24.31 -7.34 14.50
CA LEU A 289 -25.62 -7.50 15.15
C LEU A 289 -26.82 -7.57 14.19
N LYS A 290 -26.63 -7.39 12.89
CA LYS A 290 -27.69 -7.52 11.89
C LYS A 290 -27.79 -8.91 11.26
N PHE A 291 -26.89 -9.81 11.59
CA PHE A 291 -26.84 -11.19 11.06
C PHE A 291 -27.07 -12.26 12.11
N THR A 292 -27.39 -11.88 13.38
CA THR A 292 -27.91 -12.78 14.43
C THR A 292 -29.40 -12.57 14.61
#